data_82738d6d6b754b3b82f11bd34720bea2
#
_entry.id   82738d6d6b754b3b82f11bd34720bea2
#
_cell.length_a   1.000
_cell.length_b   1.000
_cell.length_c   1.000
_cell.angle_alpha   90.00
_cell.angle_beta   90.00
_cell.angle_gamma   90.00
#
_symmetry.space_group_name_H-M   'P 1'
#
loop_
_entity.id
_entity.type
_entity.pdbx_description
1 polymer ?
#
loop_
_entity_poly.entity_id
_entity_poly.type
_entity_poly.pdbx_seq_one_letter_code
_entity_poly.pdbx_strand_id
1 'polypeptide(L)'
;MAPSHPHPARRSLITGAAVLAASAALTPLTASAAAAPQRRPRGGDAYPHVQWIPASPSNYTAANRPKQHPIEKVVVHVTQETYRDTLRLFRNPAHRASAHYVVRSADGHIAQCVRERDVAWHAGNWGYNTRSIGIEHEGWIDDPTWFTKRLYRRSARLTAAICDRYGIPKDREHIIGHVEVPGSTHTDPGEFWDWARYLQLVREVSWQFEMDTELDVFDAPPAGSARERAGRRR
;
A
#
# COMPACT_ATOMS: atom_id res chain seq x y z
N MET A 1 -68.82 -0.51 20.01
CA MET A 1 -69.77 -1.52 19.48
C MET A 1 -68.98 -2.55 18.74
N ALA A 2 -68.81 -3.68 19.37
CA ALA A 2 -68.50 -4.97 18.71
C ALA A 2 -69.82 -5.56 18.27
N PRO A 3 -69.89 -6.56 17.37
CA PRO A 3 -69.51 -7.93 17.67
C PRO A 3 -68.93 -8.72 16.45
N SER A 4 -68.10 -9.74 16.70
CA SER A 4 -68.40 -11.16 16.93
C SER A 4 -68.17 -12.10 15.72
N HIS A 5 -67.29 -13.06 15.93
CA HIS A 5 -66.95 -14.31 15.24
C HIS A 5 -68.12 -15.12 14.65
N PRO A 6 -67.93 -16.26 13.89
CA PRO A 6 -67.09 -17.42 14.26
C PRO A 6 -66.45 -18.23 13.09
N HIS A 7 -65.57 -19.17 13.48
CA HIS A 7 -65.06 -20.32 12.73
C HIS A 7 -66.14 -21.34 12.31
N PRO A 8 -65.89 -22.33 11.38
CA PRO A 8 -65.42 -23.60 11.87
C PRO A 8 -64.40 -24.36 10.99
N ALA A 9 -63.75 -25.34 11.69
CA ALA A 9 -62.85 -26.33 11.22
C ALA A 9 -63.47 -27.39 10.31
N ARG A 10 -62.67 -28.00 9.44
CA ARG A 10 -62.84 -29.43 9.03
C ARG A 10 -61.49 -30.14 8.94
N ARG A 11 -61.41 -31.20 9.73
CA ARG A 11 -60.43 -32.28 9.68
C ARG A 11 -60.67 -33.13 8.44
N SER A 12 -59.59 -33.63 7.83
CA SER A 12 -59.61 -34.86 7.08
C SER A 12 -58.27 -35.57 7.27
N LEU A 13 -58.36 -36.72 7.89
CA LEU A 13 -57.31 -37.73 8.02
C LEU A 13 -57.26 -38.50 6.70
N ILE A 14 -56.09 -38.76 6.17
CA ILE A 14 -55.86 -39.87 5.24
C ILE A 14 -54.53 -40.54 5.66
N THR A 15 -54.70 -41.83 5.85
CA THR A 15 -53.77 -42.85 6.30
C THR A 15 -52.74 -43.24 5.23
N GLY A 16 -51.48 -43.42 5.62
CA GLY A 16 -50.68 -44.61 5.31
C GLY A 16 -49.99 -44.71 3.95
N ALA A 17 -48.64 -44.72 3.99
CA ALA A 17 -47.79 -45.76 3.40
C ALA A 17 -46.34 -45.50 3.80
N ALA A 18 -45.77 -46.41 4.53
CA ALA A 18 -44.34 -46.42 4.84
C ALA A 18 -43.56 -46.91 3.60
N VAL A 19 -42.65 -46.09 3.11
CA VAL A 19 -41.63 -46.49 2.14
C VAL A 19 -40.28 -46.34 2.85
N LEU A 20 -39.66 -47.47 3.14
CA LEU A 20 -38.26 -47.55 3.57
C LEU A 20 -37.36 -47.14 2.40
N ALA A 21 -36.80 -45.93 2.45
CA ALA A 21 -35.73 -45.52 1.57
C ALA A 21 -34.40 -45.59 2.33
N ALA A 22 -33.54 -46.46 1.89
CA ALA A 22 -32.17 -46.59 2.37
C ALA A 22 -31.40 -45.31 2.07
N SER A 23 -31.05 -44.56 3.11
CA SER A 23 -30.20 -43.37 3.01
C SER A 23 -28.73 -43.79 2.84
N ALA A 24 -28.22 -43.74 1.62
CA ALA A 24 -26.78 -43.77 1.39
C ALA A 24 -26.20 -42.39 1.85
N ALA A 25 -25.44 -42.41 2.91
CA ALA A 25 -24.71 -41.25 3.39
C ALA A 25 -23.60 -40.89 2.40
N LEU A 26 -23.85 -39.88 1.57
CA LEU A 26 -22.82 -39.21 0.79
C LEU A 26 -22.07 -38.26 1.72
N THR A 27 -20.88 -38.68 2.17
CA THR A 27 -19.93 -37.74 2.80
C THR A 27 -19.48 -36.69 1.78
N PRO A 28 -19.65 -35.40 2.06
CA PRO A 28 -19.07 -34.37 1.17
C PRO A 28 -17.57 -34.45 1.30
N LEU A 29 -16.87 -34.78 0.20
CA LEU A 29 -15.47 -34.49 0.04
C LEU A 29 -15.31 -32.96 0.09
N THR A 30 -14.84 -32.45 1.21
CA THR A 30 -14.33 -31.11 1.30
C THR A 30 -13.07 -31.01 0.43
N ALA A 31 -13.24 -30.64 -0.83
CA ALA A 31 -12.13 -30.22 -1.68
C ALA A 31 -11.50 -29.01 -1.01
N SER A 32 -10.33 -29.22 -0.40
CA SER A 32 -9.46 -28.13 0.01
C SER A 32 -9.17 -27.31 -1.24
N ALA A 33 -9.78 -26.13 -1.34
CA ALA A 33 -9.46 -25.19 -2.39
C ALA A 33 -8.01 -24.78 -2.20
N ALA A 34 -7.10 -25.47 -2.90
CA ALA A 34 -5.73 -24.99 -3.06
C ALA A 34 -5.83 -23.58 -3.61
N ALA A 35 -5.34 -22.58 -2.84
CA ALA A 35 -5.28 -21.21 -3.27
C ALA A 35 -4.54 -21.19 -4.62
N ALA A 36 -5.26 -20.85 -5.68
CA ALA A 36 -4.68 -20.71 -7.01
C ALA A 36 -3.49 -19.76 -6.92
N PRO A 37 -2.35 -20.07 -7.56
CA PRO A 37 -1.20 -19.19 -7.56
C PRO A 37 -1.68 -17.83 -8.08
N GLN A 38 -1.56 -16.79 -7.24
CA GLN A 38 -1.93 -15.44 -7.63
C GLN A 38 -1.07 -15.08 -8.85
N ARG A 39 -1.67 -15.11 -10.03
CA ARG A 39 -1.05 -14.60 -11.26
C ARG A 39 -0.62 -13.17 -10.96
N ARG A 40 0.68 -12.90 -11.02
CA ARG A 40 1.18 -11.53 -11.05
C ARG A 40 0.38 -10.79 -12.13
N PRO A 41 -0.31 -9.69 -11.81
CA PRO A 41 -1.03 -8.95 -12.83
C PRO A 41 -0.02 -8.46 -13.87
N ARG A 42 -0.18 -8.90 -15.10
CA ARG A 42 0.52 -8.30 -16.24
C ARG A 42 -0.14 -6.95 -16.48
N GLY A 43 0.62 -5.88 -16.27
CA GLY A 43 0.23 -4.50 -16.61
C GLY A 43 -0.16 -3.67 -15.39
N GLY A 44 0.60 -2.65 -15.09
CA GLY A 44 0.20 -1.51 -14.30
C GLY A 44 1.31 -1.01 -13.38
N ASP A 45 1.40 -1.35 -12.17
CA ASP A 45 2.13 -0.60 -11.15
C ASP A 45 3.56 -1.12 -10.87
N ALA A 46 4.16 -1.88 -11.79
CA ALA A 46 5.49 -2.43 -11.56
C ALA A 46 6.56 -1.36 -11.86
N TYR A 47 7.08 -0.74 -10.84
CA TYR A 47 8.32 0.03 -10.93
C TYR A 47 9.52 -0.88 -10.61
N PRO A 48 10.68 -0.66 -11.23
CA PRO A 48 11.90 -1.37 -10.88
C PRO A 48 12.20 -1.24 -9.38
N HIS A 49 12.67 -2.33 -8.77
CA HIS A 49 13.09 -2.37 -7.35
C HIS A 49 11.98 -2.07 -6.32
N VAL A 50 10.70 -2.21 -6.69
CA VAL A 50 9.57 -2.12 -5.76
C VAL A 50 9.08 -3.52 -5.39
N GLN A 51 9.06 -3.82 -4.11
CA GLN A 51 8.57 -5.10 -3.58
C GLN A 51 7.09 -5.03 -3.24
N TRP A 52 6.30 -5.98 -3.72
CA TRP A 52 4.90 -6.10 -3.32
C TRP A 52 4.76 -6.68 -1.91
N ILE A 53 4.27 -5.87 -0.98
CA ILE A 53 4.03 -6.22 0.43
C ILE A 53 2.64 -5.72 0.82
N PRO A 54 1.56 -6.49 0.54
CA PRO A 54 0.21 -5.98 0.61
C PRO A 54 -0.24 -5.58 2.01
N ALA A 55 -0.96 -4.46 2.08
CA ALA A 55 -1.78 -4.09 3.22
C ALA A 55 -2.99 -5.04 3.36
N SER A 56 -3.62 -5.06 4.54
CA SER A 56 -4.90 -5.73 4.72
C SER A 56 -5.97 -5.13 3.82
N PRO A 57 -6.82 -5.93 3.16
CA PRO A 57 -7.96 -5.43 2.39
C PRO A 57 -8.93 -4.55 3.20
N SER A 58 -8.89 -4.63 4.53
CA SER A 58 -9.69 -3.79 5.43
C SER A 58 -9.15 -2.36 5.60
N ASN A 59 -7.98 -2.05 5.03
CA ASN A 59 -7.28 -0.79 5.20
C ASN A 59 -7.23 0.07 3.93
N TYR A 60 -7.90 -0.35 2.86
CA TYR A 60 -8.02 0.41 1.62
C TYR A 60 -9.35 0.09 0.93
N THR A 61 -9.71 0.83 -0.09
CA THR A 61 -10.90 0.57 -0.91
C THR A 61 -10.48 0.08 -2.28
N ALA A 62 -11.00 -1.09 -2.68
CA ALA A 62 -10.85 -1.59 -4.04
C ALA A 62 -11.54 -0.65 -5.03
N ALA A 63 -10.86 -0.28 -6.11
CA ALA A 63 -11.33 0.67 -7.10
C ALA A 63 -10.77 0.36 -8.50
N ASN A 64 -11.05 1.22 -9.45
CA ASN A 64 -10.52 1.15 -10.80
C ASN A 64 -10.04 2.53 -11.26
N ARG A 65 -9.03 3.07 -10.57
CA ARG A 65 -8.39 4.32 -10.95
C ARG A 65 -7.43 4.13 -12.14
N PRO A 66 -7.20 5.12 -12.97
CA PRO A 66 -7.78 6.47 -12.95
C PRO A 66 -9.18 6.61 -13.56
N LYS A 67 -9.83 5.50 -13.98
CA LYS A 67 -11.15 5.56 -14.66
C LYS A 67 -12.27 6.09 -13.75
N GLN A 68 -12.30 5.67 -12.47
CA GLN A 68 -13.30 6.12 -11.49
C GLN A 68 -12.95 7.46 -10.85
N HIS A 69 -11.65 7.64 -10.56
CA HIS A 69 -11.13 8.84 -9.94
C HIS A 69 -9.78 9.16 -10.58
N PRO A 70 -9.57 10.36 -11.12
CA PRO A 70 -8.28 10.76 -11.67
C PRO A 70 -7.23 10.77 -10.57
N ILE A 71 -5.99 10.40 -10.91
CA ILE A 71 -4.84 10.49 -10.00
C ILE A 71 -4.09 11.77 -10.37
N GLU A 72 -4.13 12.76 -9.49
CA GLU A 72 -3.70 14.14 -9.78
C GLU A 72 -2.62 14.64 -8.84
N LYS A 73 -2.38 13.93 -7.74
CA LYS A 73 -1.44 14.37 -6.71
C LYS A 73 -0.61 13.21 -6.17
N VAL A 74 0.56 13.56 -5.65
CA VAL A 74 1.34 12.71 -4.75
C VAL A 74 1.34 13.36 -3.38
N VAL A 75 1.00 12.59 -2.33
CA VAL A 75 1.08 13.04 -0.94
C VAL A 75 2.26 12.37 -0.26
N VAL A 76 3.17 13.19 0.22
CA VAL A 76 4.37 12.79 0.96
C VAL A 76 4.03 12.72 2.44
N HIS A 77 4.33 11.57 3.04
CA HIS A 77 4.14 11.31 4.46
C HIS A 77 5.45 10.92 5.14
N VAL A 78 5.48 11.03 6.47
CA VAL A 78 6.50 10.43 7.34
C VAL A 78 5.80 9.58 8.38
N THR A 79 6.22 8.31 8.46
CA THR A 79 5.50 7.25 9.16
C THR A 79 5.36 7.43 10.66
N GLN A 80 6.24 8.20 11.31
CA GLN A 80 6.42 8.24 12.77
C GLN A 80 6.66 6.83 13.37
N GLU A 81 7.19 5.94 12.56
CA GLU A 81 7.42 4.53 12.84
C GLU A 81 8.61 4.00 12.04
N THR A 82 9.10 2.80 12.42
CA THR A 82 10.06 2.07 11.59
C THR A 82 9.37 1.48 10.35
N TYR A 83 10.11 1.30 9.28
CA TYR A 83 9.63 0.64 8.06
C TYR A 83 8.91 -0.69 8.35
N ARG A 84 9.51 -1.52 9.24
CA ARG A 84 8.92 -2.82 9.58
C ARG A 84 7.60 -2.69 10.36
N ASP A 85 7.53 -1.74 11.26
CA ASP A 85 6.34 -1.53 12.07
C ASP A 85 5.21 -0.91 11.26
N THR A 86 5.50 0.03 10.37
CA THR A 86 4.55 0.55 9.37
C THR A 86 3.93 -0.57 8.55
N LEU A 87 4.75 -1.48 8.01
CA LEU A 87 4.25 -2.62 7.23
C LEU A 87 3.41 -3.59 8.08
N ARG A 88 3.73 -3.74 9.37
CA ARG A 88 2.93 -4.54 10.31
C ARG A 88 1.58 -3.89 10.58
N LEU A 89 1.56 -2.57 10.81
CA LEU A 89 0.33 -1.79 10.99
C LEU A 89 -0.57 -1.89 9.77
N PHE A 90 -0.03 -1.71 8.56
CA PHE A 90 -0.82 -1.81 7.34
C PHE A 90 -1.42 -3.20 7.10
N ARG A 91 -0.80 -4.25 7.61
CA ARG A 91 -1.33 -5.63 7.56
C ARG A 91 -2.38 -5.91 8.64
N ASN A 92 -2.42 -5.13 9.71
CA ASN A 92 -3.41 -5.30 10.77
C ASN A 92 -4.77 -4.78 10.29
N PRO A 93 -5.80 -5.64 10.15
CA PRO A 93 -7.12 -5.20 9.66
C PRO A 93 -7.82 -4.17 10.56
N ALA A 94 -7.42 -4.07 11.83
CA ALA A 94 -7.97 -3.10 12.77
C ALA A 94 -7.33 -1.70 12.64
N HIS A 95 -6.23 -1.55 11.89
CA HIS A 95 -5.50 -0.28 11.80
C HIS A 95 -6.25 0.81 11.03
N ARG A 96 -7.05 0.42 10.03
CA ARG A 96 -7.93 1.31 9.25
C ARG A 96 -7.20 2.44 8.53
N ALA A 97 -5.93 2.24 8.19
CA ALA A 97 -5.12 3.14 7.38
C ALA A 97 -4.10 2.35 6.54
N SER A 98 -3.67 2.93 5.43
CA SER A 98 -2.62 2.39 4.57
C SER A 98 -2.10 3.49 3.63
N ALA A 99 -0.93 3.28 3.02
CA ALA A 99 -0.46 4.07 1.89
C ALA A 99 -0.17 3.17 0.68
N HIS A 100 0.05 3.77 -0.48
CA HIS A 100 0.41 2.99 -1.68
C HIS A 100 1.83 2.45 -1.56
N TYR A 101 2.74 3.27 -1.05
CA TYR A 101 4.16 2.93 -0.93
C TYR A 101 4.72 3.28 0.44
N VAL A 102 5.76 2.54 0.84
CA VAL A 102 6.58 2.84 2.02
C VAL A 102 8.05 2.78 1.60
N VAL A 103 8.81 3.82 1.89
CA VAL A 103 10.23 3.97 1.57
C VAL A 103 11.06 3.85 2.85
N ARG A 104 12.02 2.91 2.87
CA ARG A 104 12.92 2.70 4.00
C ARG A 104 14.04 3.74 4.00
N SER A 105 14.38 4.27 5.18
CA SER A 105 15.39 5.31 5.32
C SER A 105 16.81 4.83 5.00
N ALA A 106 17.18 3.66 5.50
CA ALA A 106 18.56 3.18 5.46
C ALA A 106 19.12 2.99 4.04
N ASP A 107 18.31 2.51 3.09
CA ASP A 107 18.75 2.12 1.75
C ASP A 107 17.79 2.54 0.63
N GLY A 108 16.67 3.17 0.98
CA GLY A 108 15.64 3.55 0.02
C GLY A 108 14.85 2.38 -0.57
N HIS A 109 14.86 1.20 0.10
CA HIS A 109 14.02 0.08 -0.32
C HIS A 109 12.54 0.46 -0.29
N ILE A 110 11.78 0.08 -1.33
CA ILE A 110 10.38 0.48 -1.48
C ILE A 110 9.46 -0.73 -1.41
N ALA A 111 8.49 -0.67 -0.51
CA ALA A 111 7.34 -1.56 -0.51
C ALA A 111 6.15 -0.90 -1.20
N GLN A 112 5.45 -1.64 -2.07
CA GLN A 112 4.11 -1.29 -2.51
C GLN A 112 3.11 -2.06 -1.66
N CYS A 113 2.22 -1.34 -0.96
CA CYS A 113 1.24 -1.92 -0.05
C CYS A 113 -0.18 -1.92 -0.60
N VAL A 114 -0.52 -0.93 -1.44
CA VAL A 114 -1.81 -0.83 -2.14
C VAL A 114 -1.54 -0.59 -3.62
N ARG A 115 -2.33 -1.20 -4.51
CA ARG A 115 -2.24 -0.94 -5.95
C ARG A 115 -2.67 0.49 -6.25
N GLU A 116 -2.02 1.16 -7.19
CA GLU A 116 -2.37 2.53 -7.58
C GLU A 116 -3.81 2.65 -8.08
N ARG A 117 -4.36 1.59 -8.67
CA ARG A 117 -5.77 1.53 -9.08
C ARG A 117 -6.76 1.52 -7.91
N ASP A 118 -6.33 1.10 -6.71
CA ASP A 118 -7.14 1.05 -5.51
C ASP A 118 -6.93 2.34 -4.69
N VAL A 119 -7.80 2.63 -3.73
CA VAL A 119 -7.75 3.83 -2.90
C VAL A 119 -7.12 3.49 -1.55
N ALA A 120 -5.88 3.86 -1.32
CA ALA A 120 -5.27 3.78 0.00
C ALA A 120 -5.87 4.85 0.94
N TRP A 121 -5.96 4.54 2.22
CA TRP A 121 -6.50 5.47 3.23
C TRP A 121 -5.33 6.13 3.97
N HIS A 122 -4.77 7.19 3.39
CA HIS A 122 -3.55 7.84 3.88
C HIS A 122 -3.73 9.32 4.25
N ALA A 123 -4.70 10.01 3.65
CA ALA A 123 -4.77 11.46 3.74
C ALA A 123 -5.80 11.97 4.77
N GLY A 124 -6.52 11.09 5.47
CA GLY A 124 -7.61 11.49 6.37
C GLY A 124 -8.78 12.22 5.67
N ASN A 125 -8.69 12.43 4.37
CA ASN A 125 -9.64 13.12 3.53
C ASN A 125 -9.99 12.26 2.32
N TRP A 126 -11.27 11.91 2.14
CA TRP A 126 -11.70 11.00 1.08
C TRP A 126 -11.41 11.55 -0.32
N GLY A 127 -11.64 12.84 -0.55
CA GLY A 127 -11.35 13.49 -1.84
C GLY A 127 -9.88 13.39 -2.22
N TYR A 128 -8.98 13.53 -1.24
CA TYR A 128 -7.54 13.34 -1.45
C TYR A 128 -7.15 11.88 -1.59
N ASN A 129 -7.70 10.98 -0.76
CA ASN A 129 -7.45 9.54 -0.89
C ASN A 129 -7.77 9.02 -2.29
N THR A 130 -8.89 9.45 -2.87
CA THR A 130 -9.34 8.99 -4.20
C THR A 130 -8.49 9.55 -5.34
N ARG A 131 -7.87 10.72 -5.19
CA ARG A 131 -7.19 11.47 -6.26
C ARG A 131 -5.67 11.58 -6.08
N SER A 132 -5.09 10.82 -5.16
CA SER A 132 -3.65 10.86 -4.92
C SER A 132 -3.02 9.49 -4.75
N ILE A 133 -1.69 9.50 -4.83
CA ILE A 133 -0.83 8.39 -4.41
C ILE A 133 -0.12 8.83 -3.12
N GLY A 134 -0.35 8.10 -2.02
CA GLY A 134 0.36 8.33 -0.75
C GLY A 134 1.66 7.55 -0.71
N ILE A 135 2.75 8.23 -0.33
CA ILE A 135 4.08 7.65 -0.15
C ILE A 135 4.54 7.96 1.27
N GLU A 136 4.70 6.91 2.06
CA GLU A 136 5.24 6.97 3.40
C GLU A 136 6.77 6.89 3.40
N HIS A 137 7.40 7.69 4.23
CA HIS A 137 8.85 7.69 4.43
C HIS A 137 9.15 7.30 5.88
N GLU A 138 9.97 6.25 6.04
CA GLU A 138 10.38 5.77 7.36
C GLU A 138 11.06 6.88 8.16
N GLY A 139 10.65 7.08 9.42
CA GLY A 139 11.30 7.97 10.37
C GLY A 139 10.34 8.87 11.14
N TRP A 140 10.93 9.87 11.78
CA TRP A 140 10.24 10.85 12.62
C TRP A 140 10.50 12.25 12.11
N ILE A 141 9.46 13.10 12.13
CA ILE A 141 9.51 14.46 11.57
C ILE A 141 10.46 15.41 12.30
N ASP A 142 10.77 15.12 13.55
CA ASP A 142 11.64 15.90 14.44
C ASP A 142 13.10 15.43 14.44
N ASP A 143 13.43 14.36 13.70
CA ASP A 143 14.78 13.83 13.58
C ASP A 143 15.24 13.78 12.10
N PRO A 144 16.04 14.78 11.63
CA PRO A 144 16.50 14.86 10.25
C PRO A 144 17.42 13.70 9.82
N THR A 145 17.96 12.91 10.76
CA THR A 145 18.85 11.79 10.44
C THR A 145 18.15 10.68 9.64
N TRP A 146 16.83 10.62 9.71
CA TRP A 146 16.00 9.68 8.95
C TRP A 146 15.89 10.05 7.47
N PHE A 147 16.08 11.33 7.11
CA PHE A 147 15.94 11.80 5.73
C PHE A 147 17.25 11.64 4.94
N THR A 148 17.65 10.39 4.76
CA THR A 148 18.92 10.03 4.12
C THR A 148 18.94 10.37 2.62
N LYS A 149 20.16 10.47 2.06
CA LYS A 149 20.33 10.67 0.59
C LYS A 149 19.69 9.55 -0.21
N ARG A 150 19.71 8.30 0.30
CA ARG A 150 19.12 7.12 -0.37
C ARG A 150 17.61 7.18 -0.37
N LEU A 151 17.00 7.52 0.77
CA LEU A 151 15.56 7.73 0.87
C LEU A 151 15.08 8.78 -0.14
N TYR A 152 15.70 9.97 -0.17
CA TYR A 152 15.32 11.02 -1.12
C TYR A 152 15.43 10.59 -2.58
N ARG A 153 16.56 10.00 -2.97
CA ARG A 153 16.80 9.56 -4.36
C ARG A 153 15.80 8.50 -4.81
N ARG A 154 15.55 7.49 -3.97
CA ARG A 154 14.64 6.38 -4.31
C ARG A 154 13.19 6.86 -4.35
N SER A 155 12.77 7.65 -3.37
CA SER A 155 11.44 8.24 -3.33
C SER A 155 11.21 9.20 -4.50
N ALA A 156 12.16 10.08 -4.80
CA ALA A 156 12.05 11.01 -5.92
C ALA A 156 11.92 10.29 -7.27
N ARG A 157 12.65 9.19 -7.49
CA ARG A 157 12.50 8.36 -8.69
C ARG A 157 11.12 7.73 -8.79
N LEU A 158 10.60 7.19 -7.69
CA LEU A 158 9.24 6.64 -7.66
C LEU A 158 8.22 7.74 -7.97
N THR A 159 8.34 8.90 -7.32
CA THR A 159 7.44 10.04 -7.52
C THR A 159 7.49 10.55 -8.96
N ALA A 160 8.68 10.68 -9.55
CA ALA A 160 8.83 11.06 -10.95
C ALA A 160 8.11 10.07 -11.87
N ALA A 161 8.27 8.77 -11.63
CA ALA A 161 7.63 7.71 -12.38
C ALA A 161 6.10 7.74 -12.28
N ILE A 162 5.56 8.01 -11.10
CA ILE A 162 4.13 8.19 -10.87
C ILE A 162 3.64 9.44 -11.61
N CYS A 163 4.35 10.55 -11.49
CA CYS A 163 4.01 11.80 -12.18
C CYS A 163 3.97 11.60 -13.70
N ASP A 164 4.98 10.96 -14.29
CA ASP A 164 5.03 10.70 -15.72
C ASP A 164 3.91 9.75 -16.19
N ARG A 165 3.58 8.74 -15.38
CA ARG A 165 2.49 7.78 -15.69
C ARG A 165 1.12 8.45 -15.76
N TYR A 166 0.84 9.37 -14.84
CA TYR A 166 -0.48 9.97 -14.68
C TYR A 166 -0.57 11.40 -15.21
N GLY A 167 0.51 11.94 -15.77
CA GLY A 167 0.55 13.31 -16.27
C GLY A 167 0.49 14.36 -15.15
N ILE A 168 1.00 14.03 -13.97
CA ILE A 168 1.02 14.93 -12.80
C ILE A 168 2.20 15.92 -12.95
N PRO A 169 1.97 17.25 -12.87
CA PRO A 169 3.05 18.21 -12.85
C PRO A 169 4.04 17.98 -11.69
N LYS A 170 5.34 18.11 -11.96
CA LYS A 170 6.41 17.90 -10.97
C LYS A 170 6.68 19.19 -10.18
N ASP A 171 5.69 19.66 -9.44
CA ASP A 171 5.72 20.91 -8.68
C ASP A 171 5.10 20.78 -7.28
N ARG A 172 5.15 21.89 -6.48
CA ARG A 172 4.61 21.90 -5.10
C ARG A 172 3.09 21.97 -5.04
N GLU A 173 2.42 22.23 -6.12
CA GLU A 173 0.97 22.25 -6.18
C GLU A 173 0.42 20.80 -6.26
N HIS A 174 1.19 19.90 -6.87
CA HIS A 174 0.78 18.52 -7.13
C HIS A 174 1.52 17.49 -6.28
N ILE A 175 2.73 17.80 -5.81
CA ILE A 175 3.50 16.98 -4.87
C ILE A 175 3.49 17.70 -3.53
N ILE A 176 2.60 17.29 -2.63
CA ILE A 176 2.28 17.98 -1.38
C ILE A 176 2.63 17.14 -0.16
N GLY A 177 2.75 17.79 1.00
CA GLY A 177 2.80 17.09 2.29
C GLY A 177 1.42 16.79 2.85
N HIS A 178 1.33 15.88 3.78
CA HIS A 178 0.08 15.56 4.45
C HIS A 178 -0.51 16.77 5.22
N VAL A 179 0.36 17.60 5.79
CA VAL A 179 -0.03 18.86 6.46
C VAL A 179 -0.83 19.81 5.54
N GLU A 180 -0.68 19.70 4.23
CA GLU A 180 -1.35 20.56 3.25
C GLU A 180 -2.71 20.01 2.81
N VAL A 181 -3.09 18.82 3.25
CA VAL A 181 -4.40 18.24 2.96
C VAL A 181 -5.47 18.98 3.77
N PRO A 182 -6.52 19.54 3.15
CA PRO A 182 -7.58 20.25 3.85
C PRO A 182 -8.22 19.42 4.95
N GLY A 183 -8.26 19.99 6.16
CA GLY A 183 -8.78 19.32 7.35
C GLY A 183 -7.82 18.33 8.02
N SER A 184 -6.58 18.21 7.52
CA SER A 184 -5.55 17.42 8.18
C SER A 184 -5.17 18.04 9.54
N THR A 185 -5.01 17.18 10.53
CA THR A 185 -4.40 17.52 11.83
C THR A 185 -2.96 17.02 11.94
N HIS A 186 -2.46 16.41 10.86
CA HIS A 186 -1.11 15.90 10.75
C HIS A 186 -0.12 16.99 10.37
N THR A 187 1.12 16.86 10.80
CA THR A 187 2.19 17.83 10.57
C THR A 187 3.29 17.32 9.65
N ASP A 188 3.20 16.06 9.21
CA ASP A 188 4.15 15.43 8.30
C ASP A 188 4.08 16.04 6.89
N PRO A 189 5.21 16.10 6.19
CA PRO A 189 6.51 15.49 6.49
C PRO A 189 7.41 16.29 7.46
N GLY A 190 6.94 17.39 8.05
CA GLY A 190 7.67 18.20 9.00
C GLY A 190 8.64 19.21 8.38
N GLU A 191 9.24 20.05 9.23
CA GLU A 191 10.11 21.15 8.80
C GLU A 191 11.47 20.71 8.26
N PHE A 192 11.95 19.53 8.68
CA PHE A 192 13.21 18.97 8.21
C PHE A 192 13.13 18.28 6.84
N TRP A 193 11.94 18.17 6.26
CA TRP A 193 11.80 17.65 4.91
C TRP A 193 12.26 18.72 3.88
N ASP A 194 13.36 18.43 3.19
CA ASP A 194 13.94 19.34 2.19
C ASP A 194 13.17 19.27 0.86
N TRP A 195 12.13 20.09 0.76
CA TRP A 195 11.28 20.19 -0.44
C TRP A 195 12.05 20.65 -1.69
N ALA A 196 13.00 21.58 -1.53
CA ALA A 196 13.77 22.10 -2.67
C ALA A 196 14.59 20.97 -3.30
N ARG A 197 15.32 20.24 -2.48
CA ARG A 197 16.07 19.07 -2.89
C ARG A 197 15.19 17.96 -3.45
N TYR A 198 14.07 17.65 -2.78
CA TYR A 198 13.17 16.60 -3.23
C TYR A 198 12.63 16.87 -4.63
N LEU A 199 12.10 18.07 -4.88
CA LEU A 199 11.58 18.45 -6.19
C LEU A 199 12.67 18.57 -7.26
N GLN A 200 13.87 19.01 -6.89
CA GLN A 200 15.00 18.97 -7.80
C GLN A 200 15.25 17.54 -8.28
N LEU A 201 15.37 16.60 -7.35
CA LEU A 201 15.56 15.17 -7.67
C LEU A 201 14.40 14.59 -8.51
N VAL A 202 13.14 14.94 -8.22
CA VAL A 202 11.98 14.49 -8.99
C VAL A 202 12.02 15.00 -10.44
N ARG A 203 12.49 16.22 -10.66
CA ARG A 203 12.58 16.86 -12.00
C ARG A 203 13.78 16.36 -12.79
N GLU A 204 14.90 16.07 -12.12
CA GLU A 204 16.14 15.59 -12.76
C GLU A 204 16.04 14.16 -13.27
N VAL A 205 15.12 13.35 -12.77
CA VAL A 205 14.86 12.01 -13.29
C VAL A 205 14.18 12.12 -14.66
N SER A 206 14.99 12.27 -15.70
CA SER A 206 14.53 11.93 -17.05
C SER A 206 14.58 10.41 -17.20
N TRP A 207 13.52 9.80 -17.77
CA TRP A 207 13.43 8.37 -18.09
C TRP A 207 14.50 7.96 -19.11
N GLN A 208 15.77 7.90 -18.71
CA GLN A 208 16.75 7.11 -19.42
C GLN A 208 16.95 5.81 -18.63
N PHE A 209 16.34 4.77 -19.13
CA PHE A 209 16.28 3.41 -18.59
C PHE A 209 17.65 2.71 -18.53
N GLU A 210 18.76 3.41 -18.76
CA GLU A 210 20.07 2.79 -19.02
C GLU A 210 21.17 3.00 -17.97
N MET A 211 20.92 3.67 -16.84
CA MET A 211 22.01 3.99 -15.90
C MET A 211 21.88 3.39 -14.50
N ASP A 212 21.01 2.40 -14.27
CA ASP A 212 20.86 1.78 -12.94
C ASP A 212 22.05 0.86 -12.55
N THR A 213 22.94 0.54 -13.48
CA THR A 213 24.13 -0.25 -13.21
C THR A 213 25.29 0.57 -12.60
N GLU A 214 25.34 1.88 -12.79
CA GLU A 214 26.43 2.71 -12.26
C GLU A 214 26.22 3.19 -10.82
N LEU A 215 24.98 3.34 -10.36
CA LEU A 215 24.73 3.84 -9.00
C LEU A 215 24.92 2.79 -7.91
N ASP A 216 24.77 1.52 -8.22
CA ASP A 216 25.07 0.43 -7.28
C ASP A 216 26.57 0.18 -7.13
N VAL A 217 27.39 0.62 -8.09
CA VAL A 217 28.86 0.49 -8.05
C VAL A 217 29.50 1.56 -7.15
N PHE A 218 28.92 2.76 -7.07
CA PHE A 218 29.46 3.84 -6.23
C PHE A 218 29.05 3.78 -4.75
N ASP A 219 28.01 3.01 -4.41
CA ASP A 219 27.52 2.82 -3.04
C ASP A 219 27.91 1.45 -2.44
N ALA A 220 28.66 0.61 -3.14
CA ALA A 220 29.23 -0.60 -2.57
C ALA A 220 30.28 -0.20 -1.53
N PRO A 221 30.26 -0.76 -0.30
CA PRO A 221 31.34 -0.51 0.66
C PRO A 221 32.66 -0.97 0.03
N PRO A 222 33.77 -0.25 0.28
CA PRO A 222 35.06 -0.60 -0.32
C PRO A 222 35.38 -2.05 0.03
N ALA A 223 35.68 -2.85 -0.99
CA ALA A 223 36.12 -4.23 -0.86
C ALA A 223 37.48 -4.25 -0.19
N GLY A 224 37.53 -4.21 1.15
CA GLY A 224 38.83 -4.14 1.86
C GLY A 224 38.75 -4.03 3.36
N SER A 225 37.93 -4.83 4.08
CA SER A 225 38.12 -4.98 5.54
C SER A 225 37.84 -6.38 6.10
N ALA A 226 37.89 -7.41 5.26
CA ALA A 226 37.71 -8.80 5.72
C ALA A 226 39.01 -9.59 5.84
N ARG A 227 40.21 -8.97 5.82
CA ARG A 227 41.51 -9.68 5.89
C ARG A 227 42.44 -9.28 7.03
N GLU A 228 41.92 -8.74 8.14
CA GLU A 228 42.84 -8.39 9.24
C GLU A 228 42.39 -8.87 10.64
N ARG A 229 41.63 -9.97 10.74
CA ARG A 229 41.34 -10.64 12.03
C ARG A 229 41.62 -12.13 12.07
N ALA A 230 42.60 -12.61 11.29
CA ALA A 230 43.11 -13.98 11.40
C ALA A 230 44.61 -13.99 11.62
N GLY A 231 45.10 -13.46 12.73
CA GLY A 231 46.52 -13.47 12.99
C GLY A 231 46.95 -12.90 14.33
N ARG A 232 46.37 -13.38 15.46
CA ARG A 232 47.00 -13.30 16.80
C ARG A 232 46.30 -14.27 17.74
N ARG A 233 46.65 -15.54 17.62
CA ARG A 233 46.69 -16.48 18.75
C ARG A 233 47.99 -17.28 18.61
N ARG A 234 48.98 -16.88 19.37
CA ARG A 234 49.99 -17.72 19.98
C ARG A 234 50.22 -17.19 21.39
#